data_2e922066b95295e83dde3ddfcf90b7f0
#
_entry.id   2e922066b95295e83dde3ddfcf90b7f0
#
_cell.length_a   1.000
_cell.length_b   1.000
_cell.length_c   1.000
_cell.angle_alpha   90.00
_cell.angle_beta   90.00
_cell.angle_gamma   90.00
#
_symmetry.space_group_name_H-M   'P 1'
#
loop_
_entity.id
_entity.type
_entity.pdbx_description
1 polymer ?
#
loop_
_entity_poly.entity_id
_entity_poly.type
_entity_poly.pdbx_seq_one_letter_code
_entity_poly.pdbx_strand_id
1 'polypeptide(L)'
;MKNIFHPQIVQELIDRINELTPETTPRWGIMRVDQMMAHCCVPYEMAYTDKHAKPNAFMRFVLKTFVKNGVVNDKPYPKNARTAPAFIIAERRDFETEKALLIGYLEKTRDLGIPYFEGKESLSFGPLTAEEWNSLFYKHLDHHLTQFGE
;
A
#
# COMPACT_ATOMS: atom_id res chain seq x y z
N MET A 1 -15.83 -0.18 1.95
CA MET A 1 -14.56 0.10 1.24
C MET A 1 -14.67 -0.44 -0.19
N LYS A 2 -14.06 0.22 -1.21
CA LYS A 2 -13.99 -0.31 -2.58
C LYS A 2 -13.10 -1.55 -2.63
N ASN A 3 -13.33 -2.41 -3.63
CA ASN A 3 -12.64 -3.70 -3.74
C ASN A 3 -11.51 -3.63 -4.80
N ILE A 4 -10.25 -3.71 -4.35
CA ILE A 4 -9.06 -3.63 -5.21
C ILE A 4 -8.92 -4.81 -6.20
N PHE A 5 -9.66 -5.88 -6.01
CA PHE A 5 -9.69 -7.01 -6.95
C PHE A 5 -10.66 -6.78 -8.12
N HIS A 6 -11.43 -5.67 -8.09
CA HIS A 6 -12.41 -5.36 -9.12
C HIS A 6 -11.78 -4.49 -10.22
N PRO A 7 -11.88 -4.87 -11.51
CA PRO A 7 -11.21 -4.16 -12.61
C PRO A 7 -11.53 -2.66 -12.67
N GLN A 8 -12.79 -2.28 -12.43
CA GLN A 8 -13.20 -0.86 -12.43
C GLN A 8 -12.55 -0.05 -11.32
N ILE A 9 -12.35 -0.66 -10.14
CA ILE A 9 -11.72 0.03 -9.00
C ILE A 9 -10.21 0.19 -9.25
N VAL A 10 -9.56 -0.81 -9.84
CA VAL A 10 -8.16 -0.69 -10.25
C VAL A 10 -7.99 0.40 -11.30
N GLN A 11 -8.89 0.48 -12.28
CA GLN A 11 -8.83 1.56 -13.28
C GLN A 11 -9.01 2.93 -12.64
N GLU A 12 -9.98 3.12 -11.74
CA GLU A 12 -10.14 4.39 -11.00
C GLU A 12 -8.86 4.78 -10.24
N LEU A 13 -8.18 3.83 -9.61
CA LEU A 13 -6.93 4.10 -8.90
C LEU A 13 -5.80 4.48 -9.87
N ILE A 14 -5.70 3.79 -11.01
CA ILE A 14 -4.73 4.09 -12.06
C ILE A 14 -4.98 5.50 -12.64
N ASP A 15 -6.24 5.85 -12.88
CA ASP A 15 -6.59 7.18 -13.40
C ASP A 15 -6.14 8.28 -12.41
N ARG A 16 -6.42 8.12 -11.10
CA ARG A 16 -5.94 9.02 -10.05
C ARG A 16 -4.40 9.10 -9.99
N ILE A 17 -3.70 7.98 -10.14
CA ILE A 17 -2.23 7.95 -10.21
C ILE A 17 -1.75 8.73 -11.43
N ASN A 18 -2.46 8.65 -12.55
CA ASN A 18 -2.09 9.32 -13.79
C ASN A 18 -2.27 10.85 -13.76
N GLU A 19 -3.14 11.38 -12.91
CA GLU A 19 -3.28 12.82 -12.68
C GLU A 19 -2.06 13.41 -11.92
N LEU A 20 -1.28 12.58 -11.23
CA LEU A 20 -0.09 13.03 -10.51
C LEU A 20 1.09 13.30 -11.45
N THR A 21 1.81 14.38 -11.18
CA THR A 21 3.04 14.80 -11.87
C THR A 21 4.21 14.90 -10.91
N PRO A 22 5.47 14.95 -11.38
CA PRO A 22 6.64 15.13 -10.51
C PRO A 22 6.59 16.40 -9.63
N GLU A 23 5.80 17.39 -10.03
CA GLU A 23 5.61 18.68 -9.34
C GLU A 23 4.47 18.65 -8.34
N THR A 24 3.64 17.58 -8.32
CA THR A 24 2.50 17.48 -7.39
C THR A 24 2.98 17.51 -5.95
N THR A 25 2.39 18.41 -5.15
CA THR A 25 2.72 18.58 -3.74
C THR A 25 1.64 18.02 -2.82
N PRO A 26 2.00 17.50 -1.65
CA PRO A 26 1.02 16.93 -0.73
C PRO A 26 0.18 18.03 -0.06
N ARG A 27 -1.08 17.74 0.22
CA ARG A 27 -1.98 18.59 1.03
C ARG A 27 -1.65 18.55 2.52
N TRP A 28 -0.94 17.53 2.98
CA TRP A 28 -0.39 17.39 4.33
C TRP A 28 0.83 16.48 4.34
N GLY A 29 1.65 16.60 5.40
CA GLY A 29 2.89 15.85 5.52
C GLY A 29 4.05 16.44 4.71
N ILE A 30 5.17 15.72 4.68
CA ILE A 30 6.44 16.20 4.08
C ILE A 30 6.96 15.32 2.95
N MET A 31 6.28 14.22 2.67
CA MET A 31 6.70 13.25 1.66
C MET A 31 6.49 13.84 0.26
N ARG A 32 7.49 13.72 -0.62
CA ARG A 32 7.34 14.10 -2.02
C ARG A 32 6.58 13.03 -2.81
N VAL A 33 6.07 13.40 -3.97
CA VAL A 33 5.28 12.50 -4.81
C VAL A 33 6.07 11.26 -5.27
N ASP A 34 7.35 11.41 -5.62
CA ASP A 34 8.25 10.30 -5.97
C ASP A 34 8.45 9.32 -4.81
N GLN A 35 8.58 9.86 -3.60
CA GLN A 35 8.66 9.05 -2.38
C GLN A 35 7.33 8.37 -2.03
N MET A 36 6.22 9.03 -2.29
CA MET A 36 4.88 8.47 -2.08
C MET A 36 4.62 7.29 -3.01
N MET A 37 4.99 7.38 -4.29
CA MET A 37 4.88 6.26 -5.22
C MET A 37 5.67 5.05 -4.72
N ALA A 38 6.94 5.23 -4.35
CA ALA A 38 7.78 4.17 -3.80
C ALA A 38 7.21 3.62 -2.47
N HIS A 39 6.72 4.48 -1.59
CA HIS A 39 6.06 4.11 -0.33
C HIS A 39 4.82 3.23 -0.57
N CYS A 40 4.01 3.58 -1.56
CA CYS A 40 2.84 2.80 -1.92
C CYS A 40 3.18 1.45 -2.58
N CYS A 41 4.39 1.27 -3.14
CA CYS A 41 4.86 -0.01 -3.61
C CYS A 41 5.21 -1.00 -2.48
N VAL A 42 5.60 -0.52 -1.29
CA VAL A 42 6.10 -1.37 -0.19
C VAL A 42 5.13 -2.50 0.22
N PRO A 43 3.81 -2.29 0.41
CA PRO A 43 2.90 -3.38 0.75
C PRO A 43 2.87 -4.49 -0.32
N TYR A 44 2.95 -4.12 -1.60
CA TYR A 44 2.99 -5.06 -2.72
C TYR A 44 4.34 -5.79 -2.78
N GLU A 45 5.44 -5.09 -2.56
CA GLU A 45 6.76 -5.73 -2.46
C GLU A 45 6.80 -6.77 -1.34
N MET A 46 6.22 -6.46 -0.18
CA MET A 46 6.08 -7.41 0.93
C MET A 46 5.20 -8.63 0.58
N ALA A 47 4.26 -8.49 -0.34
CA ALA A 47 3.37 -9.57 -0.78
C ALA A 47 3.97 -10.43 -1.90
N TYR A 48 4.87 -9.87 -2.74
CA TYR A 48 5.31 -10.47 -4.00
C TYR A 48 6.81 -10.71 -4.11
N THR A 49 7.62 -10.14 -3.24
CA THR A 49 9.08 -10.19 -3.33
C THR A 49 9.73 -10.50 -1.99
N ASP A 50 11.02 -10.76 -2.00
CA ASP A 50 11.85 -10.98 -0.80
C ASP A 50 12.69 -9.75 -0.43
N LYS A 51 12.33 -8.55 -0.94
CA LYS A 51 13.07 -7.31 -0.66
C LYS A 51 13.06 -6.91 0.82
N HIS A 52 11.98 -7.24 1.53
CA HIS A 52 11.79 -6.85 2.91
C HIS A 52 12.01 -8.03 3.85
N ALA A 53 12.86 -7.84 4.87
CA ALA A 53 13.14 -8.87 5.85
C ALA A 53 11.89 -9.20 6.69
N LYS A 54 11.64 -10.49 6.88
CA LYS A 54 10.57 -10.96 7.76
C LYS A 54 10.90 -10.59 9.22
N PRO A 55 9.98 -9.90 9.94
CA PRO A 55 10.18 -9.61 11.34
C PRO A 55 10.33 -10.89 12.16
N ASN A 56 11.13 -10.85 13.24
CA ASN A 56 11.27 -11.99 14.13
C ASN A 56 9.94 -12.35 14.83
N ALA A 57 9.87 -13.53 15.45
CA ALA A 57 8.64 -14.05 16.03
C ALA A 57 8.01 -13.11 17.08
N PHE A 58 8.82 -12.48 17.92
CA PHE A 58 8.35 -11.53 18.92
C PHE A 58 7.74 -10.28 18.26
N MET A 59 8.43 -9.70 17.29
CA MET A 59 7.92 -8.53 16.58
C MET A 59 6.65 -8.87 15.78
N ARG A 60 6.58 -10.03 15.15
CA ARG A 60 5.34 -10.49 14.48
C ARG A 60 4.18 -10.64 15.45
N PHE A 61 4.42 -11.15 16.65
CA PHE A 61 3.39 -11.22 17.69
C PHE A 61 2.89 -9.81 18.06
N VAL A 62 3.79 -8.86 18.29
CA VAL A 62 3.43 -7.45 18.58
C VAL A 62 2.63 -6.83 17.43
N LEU A 63 3.09 -6.97 16.20
CA LEU A 63 2.43 -6.42 15.03
C LEU A 63 1.03 -7.02 14.83
N LYS A 64 0.91 -8.34 14.99
CA LYS A 64 -0.37 -9.04 14.87
C LYS A 64 -1.37 -8.60 15.94
N THR A 65 -0.91 -8.40 17.18
CA THR A 65 -1.78 -8.09 18.32
C THR A 65 -2.22 -6.63 18.35
N PHE A 66 -1.31 -5.70 18.09
CA PHE A 66 -1.53 -4.27 18.33
C PHE A 66 -1.65 -3.41 17.06
N VAL A 67 -1.13 -3.88 15.93
CA VAL A 67 -1.07 -3.09 14.69
C VAL A 67 -2.04 -3.60 13.63
N LYS A 68 -2.17 -4.93 13.47
CA LYS A 68 -2.98 -5.57 12.43
C LYS A 68 -4.37 -4.92 12.29
N ASN A 69 -5.12 -4.82 13.39
CA ASN A 69 -6.49 -4.31 13.36
C ASN A 69 -6.56 -2.87 12.81
N GLY A 70 -5.59 -2.01 13.13
CA GLY A 70 -5.52 -0.64 12.58
C GLY A 70 -5.24 -0.60 11.09
N VAL A 71 -4.53 -1.61 10.57
CA VAL A 71 -4.17 -1.71 9.15
C VAL A 71 -5.29 -2.30 8.31
N VAL A 72 -5.91 -3.40 8.77
CA VAL A 72 -6.85 -4.19 7.98
C VAL A 72 -8.33 -3.86 8.20
N ASN A 73 -8.67 -2.96 9.13
CA ASN A 73 -10.04 -2.49 9.32
C ASN A 73 -10.43 -1.46 8.23
N ASP A 74 -11.70 -1.09 8.19
CA ASP A 74 -12.30 -0.16 7.24
C ASP A 74 -12.16 1.33 7.61
N LYS A 75 -11.60 1.64 8.80
CA LYS A 75 -11.44 3.02 9.26
C LYS A 75 -10.28 3.71 8.53
N PRO A 76 -10.47 4.95 8.06
CA PRO A 76 -9.40 5.72 7.44
C PRO A 76 -8.18 5.88 8.36
N TYR A 77 -6.99 5.96 7.77
CA TYR A 77 -5.81 6.31 8.54
C TYR A 77 -5.86 7.77 9.01
N PRO A 78 -5.39 8.07 10.24
CA PRO A 78 -5.23 9.45 10.67
C PRO A 78 -4.13 10.14 9.85
N LYS A 79 -4.33 11.43 9.56
CA LYS A 79 -3.29 12.25 8.92
C LYS A 79 -2.05 12.35 9.82
N ASN A 80 -0.87 12.37 9.19
CA ASN A 80 0.42 12.42 9.89
C ASN A 80 0.65 11.29 10.90
N ALA A 81 0.07 10.11 10.67
CA ALA A 81 0.32 8.93 11.48
C ALA A 81 1.81 8.52 11.43
N ARG A 82 2.26 7.89 12.50
CA ARG A 82 3.63 7.37 12.56
C ARG A 82 3.83 6.24 11.55
N THR A 83 4.87 6.36 10.74
CA THR A 83 5.22 5.39 9.69
C THR A 83 6.19 4.33 10.22
N ALA A 84 5.94 3.06 9.90
CA ALA A 84 6.87 1.97 10.21
C ALA A 84 8.20 2.14 9.41
N PRO A 85 9.36 1.76 9.99
CA PRO A 85 10.67 1.99 9.35
C PRO A 85 10.78 1.46 7.92
N ALA A 86 10.21 0.28 7.62
CA ALA A 86 10.23 -0.31 6.28
C ALA A 86 9.52 0.53 5.20
N PHE A 87 8.67 1.46 5.60
CA PHE A 87 7.91 2.34 4.73
C PHE A 87 8.54 3.74 4.57
N ILE A 88 9.65 4.02 5.26
CA ILE A 88 10.32 5.32 5.17
C ILE A 88 11.18 5.35 3.92
N ILE A 89 10.82 6.18 2.95
CA ILE A 89 11.58 6.43 1.73
C ILE A 89 12.32 7.75 1.91
N ALA A 90 13.59 7.69 2.31
CA ALA A 90 14.40 8.88 2.58
C ALA A 90 15.00 9.50 1.31
N GLU A 91 15.36 8.65 0.34
CA GLU A 91 16.04 9.06 -0.88
C GLU A 91 15.06 9.56 -1.96
N ARG A 92 15.58 10.32 -2.92
CA ARG A 92 14.85 10.64 -4.13
C ARG A 92 14.66 9.39 -4.98
N ARG A 93 13.50 9.29 -5.63
CA ARG A 93 13.16 8.22 -6.53
C ARG A 93 12.87 8.77 -7.93
N ASP A 94 12.98 7.93 -8.93
CA ASP A 94 12.51 8.26 -10.27
C ASP A 94 10.99 8.12 -10.32
N PHE A 95 10.29 9.23 -10.52
CA PHE A 95 8.82 9.27 -10.45
C PHE A 95 8.16 8.33 -11.45
N GLU A 96 8.62 8.33 -12.71
CA GLU A 96 8.02 7.52 -13.76
C GLU A 96 8.26 6.02 -13.52
N THR A 97 9.43 5.64 -13.03
CA THR A 97 9.76 4.26 -12.67
C THR A 97 8.88 3.76 -11.52
N GLU A 98 8.75 4.54 -10.46
CA GLU A 98 7.94 4.13 -9.29
C GLU A 98 6.43 4.14 -9.62
N LYS A 99 5.97 5.07 -10.45
CA LYS A 99 4.60 5.12 -10.97
C LYS A 99 4.28 3.88 -11.78
N ALA A 100 5.14 3.52 -12.74
CA ALA A 100 4.95 2.33 -13.57
C ALA A 100 4.94 1.05 -12.73
N LEU A 101 5.83 0.96 -11.72
CA LEU A 101 5.90 -0.17 -10.79
C LEU A 101 4.62 -0.32 -9.98
N LEU A 102 4.10 0.79 -9.43
CA LEU A 102 2.86 0.80 -8.64
C LEU A 102 1.66 0.36 -9.49
N ILE A 103 1.54 0.88 -10.71
CA ILE A 103 0.48 0.47 -11.65
C ILE A 103 0.58 -1.04 -11.95
N GLY A 104 1.79 -1.54 -12.24
CA GLY A 104 2.00 -2.97 -12.48
C GLY A 104 1.61 -3.85 -11.28
N TYR A 105 1.84 -3.38 -10.06
CA TYR A 105 1.39 -4.10 -8.86
C TYR A 105 -0.13 -4.11 -8.72
N LEU A 106 -0.82 -3.01 -9.04
CA LEU A 106 -2.28 -2.94 -9.04
C LEU A 106 -2.89 -3.93 -10.04
N GLU A 107 -2.38 -3.93 -11.27
CA GLU A 107 -2.83 -4.85 -12.32
C GLU A 107 -2.58 -6.32 -11.93
N LYS A 108 -1.39 -6.64 -11.43
CA LYS A 108 -1.07 -7.97 -10.92
C LYS A 108 -1.99 -8.40 -9.79
N THR A 109 -2.33 -7.50 -8.86
CA THR A 109 -3.23 -7.78 -7.73
C THR A 109 -4.63 -8.10 -8.22
N ARG A 110 -5.15 -7.31 -9.17
CA ARG A 110 -6.43 -7.56 -9.85
C ARG A 110 -6.45 -8.93 -10.53
N ASP A 111 -5.42 -9.24 -11.30
CA ASP A 111 -5.36 -10.46 -12.13
C ASP A 111 -5.23 -11.73 -11.29
N LEU A 112 -4.53 -11.68 -10.17
CA LEU A 112 -4.45 -12.77 -9.20
C LEU A 112 -5.77 -12.98 -8.46
N GLY A 113 -6.47 -11.90 -8.12
CA GLY A 113 -7.80 -11.92 -7.55
C GLY A 113 -7.94 -12.54 -6.16
N ILE A 114 -9.17 -12.60 -5.69
CA ILE A 114 -9.54 -13.12 -4.37
C ILE A 114 -8.95 -14.51 -4.06
N PRO A 115 -8.98 -15.51 -4.97
CA PRO A 115 -8.50 -16.85 -4.64
C PRO A 115 -7.01 -16.90 -4.25
N TYR A 116 -6.19 -16.01 -4.80
CA TYR A 116 -4.77 -15.94 -4.47
C TYR A 116 -4.51 -15.35 -3.09
N PHE A 117 -5.36 -14.42 -2.66
CA PHE A 117 -5.16 -13.68 -1.40
C PHE A 117 -5.87 -14.31 -0.20
N GLU A 118 -6.86 -15.18 -0.41
CA GLU A 118 -7.54 -15.85 0.69
C GLU A 118 -6.61 -16.78 1.46
N GLY A 119 -6.38 -16.45 2.74
CA GLY A 119 -5.46 -17.20 3.60
C GLY A 119 -3.97 -16.99 3.33
N LYS A 120 -3.60 -16.12 2.37
CA LYS A 120 -2.19 -15.84 2.04
C LYS A 120 -1.46 -15.26 3.26
N GLU A 121 -0.29 -15.82 3.53
CA GLU A 121 0.60 -15.34 4.60
C GLU A 121 1.11 -13.93 4.28
N SER A 122 0.88 -12.99 5.18
CA SER A 122 1.51 -11.68 5.13
C SER A 122 2.85 -11.69 5.88
N LEU A 123 3.77 -10.83 5.48
CA LEU A 123 5.09 -10.75 6.09
C LEU A 123 5.02 -10.45 7.60
N SER A 124 4.08 -9.57 8.01
CA SER A 124 4.00 -9.01 9.35
C SER A 124 2.88 -9.59 10.23
N PHE A 125 1.74 -9.99 9.61
CA PHE A 125 0.51 -10.26 10.38
C PHE A 125 0.07 -11.73 10.38
N GLY A 126 0.80 -12.61 9.70
CA GLY A 126 0.36 -13.98 9.48
C GLY A 126 -0.64 -14.10 8.33
N PRO A 127 -1.41 -15.20 8.24
CA PRO A 127 -2.41 -15.35 7.19
C PRO A 127 -3.49 -14.27 7.32
N LEU A 128 -3.87 -13.69 6.18
CA LEU A 128 -4.92 -12.69 6.03
C LEU A 128 -6.01 -13.22 5.10
N THR A 129 -7.26 -12.84 5.37
CA THR A 129 -8.35 -13.05 4.42
C THR A 129 -8.19 -12.13 3.21
N ALA A 130 -8.84 -12.43 2.11
CA ALA A 130 -8.84 -11.56 0.93
C ALA A 130 -9.42 -10.17 1.27
N GLU A 131 -10.40 -10.07 2.16
CA GLU A 131 -10.94 -8.79 2.64
C GLU A 131 -9.90 -7.98 3.42
N GLU A 132 -9.12 -8.62 4.29
CA GLU A 132 -8.02 -7.96 5.01
C GLU A 132 -6.92 -7.47 4.06
N TRP A 133 -6.59 -8.24 3.01
CA TRP A 133 -5.67 -7.81 1.95
C TRP A 133 -6.24 -6.63 1.15
N ASN A 134 -7.53 -6.69 0.79
CA ASN A 134 -8.21 -5.56 0.16
C ASN A 134 -8.09 -4.29 1.00
N SER A 135 -8.38 -4.39 2.29
CA SER A 135 -8.30 -3.26 3.22
C SER A 135 -6.89 -2.70 3.30
N LEU A 136 -5.89 -3.57 3.41
CA LEU A 136 -4.48 -3.17 3.46
C LEU A 136 -4.06 -2.40 2.20
N PHE A 137 -4.36 -2.93 1.01
CA PHE A 137 -3.93 -2.33 -0.25
C PHE A 137 -4.76 -1.09 -0.62
N TYR A 138 -6.09 -1.22 -0.64
CA TYR A 138 -6.96 -0.13 -1.06
C TYR A 138 -6.87 1.07 -0.12
N LYS A 139 -7.03 0.85 1.19
CA LYS A 139 -7.02 1.93 2.18
C LYS A 139 -5.70 2.69 2.20
N HIS A 140 -4.57 1.98 2.08
CA HIS A 140 -3.24 2.59 2.07
C HIS A 140 -3.05 3.49 0.86
N LEU A 141 -3.36 2.99 -0.33
CA LEU A 141 -3.23 3.76 -1.56
C LEU A 141 -4.22 4.93 -1.62
N ASP A 142 -5.48 4.71 -1.27
CA ASP A 142 -6.51 5.75 -1.24
C ASP A 142 -6.16 6.90 -0.27
N HIS A 143 -5.59 6.57 0.89
CA HIS A 143 -5.09 7.56 1.85
C HIS A 143 -4.01 8.45 1.22
N HIS A 144 -3.05 7.86 0.52
CA HIS A 144 -1.96 8.61 -0.10
C HIS A 144 -2.36 9.38 -1.36
N LEU A 145 -3.22 8.81 -2.20
CA LEU A 145 -3.79 9.55 -3.33
C LEU A 145 -4.56 10.79 -2.83
N THR A 146 -5.41 10.62 -1.82
CA THR A 146 -6.11 11.76 -1.17
C THR A 146 -5.14 12.76 -0.54
N GLN A 147 -4.01 12.30 0.00
CA GLN A 147 -2.96 13.18 0.52
C GLN A 147 -2.38 14.08 -0.58
N PHE A 148 -2.32 13.61 -1.81
CA PHE A 148 -1.79 14.36 -2.94
C PHE A 148 -2.86 15.04 -3.80
N GLY A 149 -4.12 14.93 -3.40
CA GLY A 149 -5.17 15.74 -4.00
C GLY A 149 -6.13 15.00 -4.90
N GLU A 150 -5.87 13.71 -5.08
CA GLU A 150 -6.64 12.81 -5.90
C GLU A 150 -7.68 11.98 -5.11
#